data_ee5f99368772678a7d3c9fa2941b2f9f
#
_entry.id   ee5f99368772678a7d3c9fa2941b2f9f
#
_cell.length_a   1.000
_cell.length_b   1.000
_cell.length_c   1.000
_cell.angle_alpha   90.00
_cell.angle_beta   90.00
_cell.angle_gamma   90.00
#
_symmetry.space_group_name_H-M   'P 1'
#
loop_
_entity.id
_entity.type
_entity.pdbx_description
1 polymer ?
#
loop_
_entity_poly.entity_id
_entity_poly.type
_entity_poly.pdbx_seq_one_letter_code
_entity_poly.pdbx_strand_id
1 'polypeptide(L)'
;MRNAQPILEEVKREWRSVDEIARAVAEKFGCDADEVREGVEAVVGELVSQRFVEVEGGVVTGEVPVVPVNGQDSLLTARAGRAPYQDDDWTPLGDFYMRHGLPSELHIDLTDGCNERCVHCYLPKGGTHYLDKGVAQKVLKEFREAQGITVLVSGGECMLHKDFAEIMRYAKSLDLNIIVLSNLTLCDDKMIAFLKEIDPQFVNVSLYAVTESVHDSITQIPGSCRKTKAAIDVLQAAGVHIRIATPFMHENKGCVEELKEYAAARHVHLVADSEIFGQTDHSCANQSHALSMQELELLLSSHKDVFGKGRIESERCLCDAKVCDIGEGRLNLDAEGKYYPCDGFHGAIIGDAQKDSLWDVWTGKALNKLRALKNRDFGSCASCADRAWCKVCPMRNYNETGNMFIHAPWRCEATRLYRRIFEEK
;
A
#
# COMPACT_ATOMS: atom_id res chain seq x y z
N MET A 1 7.49 -22.19 11.60
CA MET A 1 8.92 -22.08 11.20
C MET A 1 9.66 -21.20 12.19
N ARG A 2 10.92 -21.54 12.53
CA ARG A 2 11.67 -20.76 13.53
C ARG A 2 12.22 -19.44 13.01
N ASN A 3 12.42 -19.29 11.70
CA ASN A 3 12.88 -18.05 11.08
C ASN A 3 12.83 -18.18 9.53
N ALA A 4 12.25 -17.23 8.78
CA ALA A 4 12.29 -17.21 7.31
C ALA A 4 13.60 -16.60 6.75
N GLN A 5 14.37 -15.89 7.56
CA GLN A 5 15.63 -15.26 7.14
C GLN A 5 16.62 -16.23 6.47
N PRO A 6 16.83 -17.46 6.96
CA PRO A 6 17.69 -18.43 6.27
C PRO A 6 17.18 -18.81 4.89
N ILE A 7 15.86 -18.86 4.68
CA ILE A 7 15.26 -19.13 3.38
C ILE A 7 15.55 -17.95 2.44
N LEU A 8 15.34 -16.72 2.91
CA LEU A 8 15.64 -15.51 2.16
C LEU A 8 17.12 -15.37 1.81
N GLU A 9 18.03 -15.79 2.70
CA GLU A 9 19.47 -15.79 2.45
C GLU A 9 19.88 -16.81 1.39
N GLU A 10 19.24 -17.99 1.36
CA GLU A 10 19.53 -19.02 0.38
C GLU A 10 18.94 -18.71 -0.99
N VAL A 11 17.77 -18.07 -1.06
CA VAL A 11 17.16 -17.58 -2.32
C VAL A 11 18.00 -16.48 -2.98
N LYS A 12 18.74 -15.67 -2.21
CA LYS A 12 19.50 -14.54 -2.73
C LYS A 12 20.80 -14.88 -3.47
N ARG A 13 21.34 -16.07 -3.33
CA ARG A 13 22.76 -16.30 -3.66
C ARG A 13 23.01 -17.05 -4.96
N GLU A 14 22.12 -17.91 -5.38
CA GLU A 14 22.28 -18.75 -6.57
C GLU A 14 20.92 -19.31 -6.99
N TRP A 15 20.83 -19.74 -8.24
CA TRP A 15 19.68 -20.44 -8.78
C TRP A 15 19.51 -21.79 -8.11
N ARG A 16 18.47 -21.98 -7.31
CA ARG A 16 18.23 -23.20 -6.53
C ARG A 16 16.78 -23.66 -6.63
N SER A 17 16.58 -24.95 -6.65
CA SER A 17 15.24 -25.52 -6.48
C SER A 17 14.74 -25.37 -5.03
N VAL A 18 13.43 -25.45 -4.85
CA VAL A 18 12.82 -25.48 -3.51
C VAL A 18 13.45 -26.58 -2.64
N ASP A 19 13.79 -27.74 -3.25
CA ASP A 19 14.43 -28.86 -2.56
C ASP A 19 15.87 -28.54 -2.10
N GLU A 20 16.61 -27.78 -2.87
CA GLU A 20 17.95 -27.33 -2.48
C GLU A 20 17.90 -26.29 -1.38
N ILE A 21 16.93 -25.37 -1.45
CA ILE A 21 16.68 -24.38 -0.39
C ILE A 21 16.27 -25.10 0.90
N ALA A 22 15.35 -26.07 0.83
CA ALA A 22 14.91 -26.83 1.98
C ALA A 22 16.07 -27.62 2.63
N ARG A 23 16.91 -28.26 1.81
CA ARG A 23 18.12 -28.96 2.31
C ARG A 23 19.12 -28.02 2.98
N ALA A 24 19.41 -26.87 2.37
CA ALA A 24 20.33 -25.87 2.94
C ALA A 24 19.81 -25.30 4.27
N VAL A 25 18.52 -25.05 4.35
CA VAL A 25 17.86 -24.60 5.59
C VAL A 25 17.88 -25.71 6.65
N ALA A 26 17.58 -26.94 6.28
CA ALA A 26 17.60 -28.08 7.18
C ALA A 26 19.01 -28.34 7.76
N GLU A 27 20.04 -28.31 6.92
CA GLU A 27 21.44 -28.42 7.35
C GLU A 27 21.84 -27.34 8.34
N LYS A 28 21.45 -26.08 8.07
CA LYS A 28 21.72 -24.91 8.93
C LYS A 28 21.10 -25.02 10.32
N PHE A 29 19.97 -25.75 10.45
CA PHE A 29 19.23 -25.90 11.72
C PHE A 29 19.27 -27.30 12.33
N GLY A 30 19.91 -28.27 11.67
CA GLY A 30 20.04 -29.62 12.16
C GLY A 30 18.70 -30.37 12.27
N CYS A 31 17.81 -30.17 11.29
CA CYS A 31 16.49 -30.83 11.19
C CYS A 31 16.35 -31.53 9.85
N ASP A 32 15.24 -32.26 9.64
CA ASP A 32 14.96 -32.95 8.38
C ASP A 32 14.50 -31.99 7.29
N ALA A 33 14.91 -32.21 6.04
CA ALA A 33 14.54 -31.35 4.92
C ALA A 33 13.04 -31.40 4.61
N ASP A 34 12.37 -32.51 4.84
CA ASP A 34 10.93 -32.68 4.65
C ASP A 34 10.13 -31.90 5.71
N GLU A 35 10.67 -31.75 6.93
CA GLU A 35 10.04 -30.95 8.00
C GLU A 35 10.00 -29.45 7.68
N VAL A 36 10.95 -28.95 6.90
CA VAL A 36 11.03 -27.54 6.54
C VAL A 36 10.51 -27.23 5.14
N ARG A 37 10.29 -28.26 4.31
CA ARG A 37 9.86 -28.13 2.91
C ARG A 37 8.57 -27.31 2.77
N GLU A 38 7.51 -27.69 3.48
CA GLU A 38 6.23 -26.98 3.43
C GLU A 38 6.40 -25.50 3.77
N GLY A 39 7.28 -25.21 4.71
CA GLY A 39 7.60 -23.86 5.08
C GLY A 39 8.47 -23.10 4.08
N VAL A 40 9.36 -23.79 3.37
CA VAL A 40 10.13 -23.21 2.25
C VAL A 40 9.19 -22.93 1.08
N GLU A 41 8.33 -23.87 0.73
CA GLU A 41 7.31 -23.72 -0.32
C GLU A 41 6.39 -22.52 -0.04
N ALA A 42 5.93 -22.38 1.20
CA ALA A 42 5.09 -21.26 1.59
C ALA A 42 5.80 -19.89 1.46
N VAL A 43 7.06 -19.80 1.91
CA VAL A 43 7.84 -18.54 1.80
C VAL A 43 8.21 -18.26 0.34
N VAL A 44 8.64 -19.26 -0.42
CA VAL A 44 8.97 -19.09 -1.83
C VAL A 44 7.73 -18.72 -2.63
N GLY A 45 6.60 -19.39 -2.40
CA GLY A 45 5.32 -19.04 -3.02
C GLY A 45 4.91 -17.59 -2.75
N GLU A 46 5.15 -17.12 -1.53
CA GLU A 46 4.93 -15.74 -1.17
C GLU A 46 5.86 -14.77 -1.91
N LEU A 47 7.15 -15.05 -1.92
CA LEU A 47 8.12 -14.24 -2.65
C LEU A 47 7.77 -14.14 -4.14
N VAL A 48 7.13 -15.18 -4.66
CA VAL A 48 6.59 -15.23 -6.02
C VAL A 48 5.39 -14.33 -6.18
N SER A 49 4.39 -14.45 -5.29
CA SER A 49 3.18 -13.63 -5.35
C SER A 49 3.50 -12.15 -5.26
N GLN A 50 4.56 -11.82 -4.51
CA GLN A 50 5.10 -10.49 -4.35
C GLN A 50 6.11 -10.10 -5.47
N ARG A 51 6.39 -10.98 -6.42
CA ARG A 51 7.35 -10.78 -7.52
C ARG A 51 8.81 -10.57 -7.08
N PHE A 52 9.20 -11.12 -5.94
CA PHE A 52 10.60 -11.07 -5.46
C PHE A 52 11.47 -12.16 -6.07
N VAL A 53 10.89 -13.26 -6.47
CA VAL A 53 11.58 -14.40 -7.08
C VAL A 53 10.76 -15.02 -8.20
N GLU A 54 11.44 -15.73 -9.08
CA GLU A 54 10.87 -16.42 -10.22
C GLU A 54 11.30 -17.89 -10.22
N VAL A 55 10.78 -18.77 -11.08
CA VAL A 55 11.22 -20.14 -11.28
C VAL A 55 11.13 -20.53 -12.74
N GLU A 56 12.19 -20.95 -13.30
CA GLU A 56 12.27 -21.50 -14.64
C GLU A 56 12.67 -22.98 -14.54
N GLY A 57 11.85 -23.86 -15.10
CA GLY A 57 12.13 -25.31 -15.07
C GLY A 57 12.20 -25.94 -13.66
N GLY A 58 11.53 -25.34 -12.65
CA GLY A 58 11.56 -25.83 -11.26
C GLY A 58 12.71 -25.27 -10.41
N VAL A 59 13.50 -24.35 -10.96
CA VAL A 59 14.62 -23.71 -10.27
C VAL A 59 14.29 -22.26 -9.96
N VAL A 60 14.46 -21.85 -8.71
CA VAL A 60 14.25 -20.46 -8.22
C VAL A 60 15.41 -19.59 -8.70
N THR A 61 15.13 -18.45 -9.31
CA THR A 61 16.13 -17.54 -9.82
C THR A 61 16.12 -16.21 -9.08
N GLY A 62 17.28 -15.66 -8.81
CA GLY A 62 17.46 -14.49 -7.95
C GLY A 62 17.20 -13.12 -8.57
N GLU A 63 16.68 -13.07 -9.78
CA GLU A 63 16.15 -11.85 -10.37
C GLU A 63 14.72 -12.11 -10.82
N VAL A 64 13.92 -12.07 -9.86
CA VAL A 64 12.46 -12.11 -9.89
C VAL A 64 11.85 -12.94 -10.98
N PRO A 65 11.82 -14.15 -10.86
CA PRO A 65 10.96 -15.04 -11.57
C PRO A 65 10.02 -15.81 -10.71
N VAL A 66 9.15 -16.59 -11.11
CA VAL A 66 7.87 -16.96 -10.57
C VAL A 66 7.81 -18.45 -10.29
N VAL A 67 7.50 -18.88 -9.11
CA VAL A 67 7.40 -20.29 -8.71
C VAL A 67 6.00 -20.86 -8.92
N PRO A 68 5.81 -22.06 -9.48
CA PRO A 68 4.56 -22.78 -9.36
C PRO A 68 4.47 -23.44 -7.96
N VAL A 69 3.44 -23.10 -7.23
CA VAL A 69 2.99 -23.95 -6.10
C VAL A 69 2.16 -25.07 -6.70
N ASN A 70 2.59 -26.32 -6.51
CA ASN A 70 1.89 -27.53 -6.97
C ASN A 70 1.89 -27.86 -8.49
N GLY A 71 2.92 -27.62 -9.22
CA GLY A 71 3.20 -28.37 -10.48
C GLY A 71 2.18 -28.31 -11.60
N GLN A 72 1.17 -27.44 -11.57
CA GLN A 72 0.13 -27.41 -12.59
C GLN A 72 -0.12 -26.05 -13.26
N ASP A 73 0.31 -24.93 -12.66
CA ASP A 73 0.19 -23.64 -13.33
C ASP A 73 1.52 -22.87 -13.28
N SER A 74 2.18 -22.83 -14.42
CA SER A 74 3.32 -21.97 -14.63
C SER A 74 2.84 -20.51 -14.59
N LEU A 75 3.12 -19.80 -13.51
CA LEU A 75 2.88 -18.36 -13.42
C LEU A 75 3.65 -17.58 -14.51
N LEU A 76 4.68 -18.18 -15.14
CA LEU A 76 5.44 -17.60 -16.26
C LEU A 76 4.60 -17.41 -17.53
N THR A 77 3.60 -18.26 -17.78
CA THR A 77 2.63 -18.03 -18.85
C THR A 77 1.68 -16.89 -18.54
N ALA A 78 1.65 -16.43 -17.31
CA ALA A 78 0.75 -15.40 -16.83
C ALA A 78 1.22 -13.97 -17.05
N ARG A 79 2.38 -13.72 -17.69
CA ARG A 79 2.65 -12.36 -18.24
C ARG A 79 1.60 -11.93 -19.26
N ALA A 80 0.88 -12.88 -19.84
CA ALA A 80 -0.19 -12.64 -20.81
C ALA A 80 -1.62 -12.87 -20.26
N GLY A 81 -1.82 -13.22 -18.99
CA GLY A 81 -3.14 -13.61 -18.50
C GLY A 81 -3.28 -13.78 -16.98
N ARG A 82 -2.58 -12.97 -16.18
CA ARG A 82 -2.72 -13.03 -14.71
C ARG A 82 -4.13 -12.62 -14.28
N ALA A 83 -4.70 -13.41 -13.39
CA ALA A 83 -5.83 -12.97 -12.59
C ALA A 83 -5.47 -11.68 -11.84
N PRO A 84 -6.43 -10.76 -11.66
CA PRO A 84 -6.20 -9.54 -10.88
C PRO A 84 -5.67 -9.91 -9.49
N TYR A 85 -4.67 -9.18 -9.02
CA TYR A 85 -4.12 -9.30 -7.66
C TYR A 85 -5.26 -9.17 -6.64
N GLN A 86 -5.39 -10.14 -5.73
CA GLN A 86 -6.35 -10.08 -4.63
C GLN A 86 -5.63 -9.60 -3.37
N ASP A 87 -6.08 -8.47 -2.82
CA ASP A 87 -5.46 -7.75 -1.70
C ASP A 87 -5.59 -8.43 -0.32
N ASP A 88 -6.31 -9.53 -0.21
CA ASP A 88 -6.81 -10.02 1.09
C ASP A 88 -6.01 -11.18 1.71
N ASP A 89 -4.98 -11.68 1.05
CA ASP A 89 -4.18 -12.75 1.62
C ASP A 89 -3.03 -12.19 2.46
N TRP A 90 -3.25 -12.11 3.76
CA TRP A 90 -2.18 -12.07 4.75
C TRP A 90 -1.36 -13.35 4.64
N THR A 91 -0.21 -13.19 4.07
CA THR A 91 0.65 -14.25 3.67
C THR A 91 1.61 -14.61 4.80
N PRO A 92 2.18 -15.81 4.80
CA PRO A 92 3.18 -16.23 5.78
C PRO A 92 4.34 -15.26 5.96
N LEU A 93 4.67 -14.49 4.92
CA LEU A 93 5.72 -13.47 4.97
C LEU A 93 5.30 -12.24 5.77
N GLY A 94 4.10 -11.72 5.56
CA GLY A 94 3.54 -10.61 6.34
C GLY A 94 3.46 -10.96 7.83
N ASP A 95 2.95 -12.13 8.14
CA ASP A 95 2.92 -12.71 9.49
C ASP A 95 4.31 -12.81 10.13
N PHE A 96 5.32 -13.17 9.34
CA PHE A 96 6.70 -13.23 9.81
C PHE A 96 7.19 -11.84 10.22
N TYR A 97 7.03 -10.83 9.33
CA TYR A 97 7.46 -9.46 9.63
C TYR A 97 6.76 -8.90 10.86
N MET A 98 5.46 -9.10 10.99
CA MET A 98 4.69 -8.64 12.17
C MET A 98 5.14 -9.34 13.46
N ARG A 99 5.31 -10.67 13.43
CA ARG A 99 5.75 -11.43 14.61
C ARG A 99 7.17 -11.09 15.07
N HIS A 100 8.04 -10.68 14.15
CA HIS A 100 9.42 -10.31 14.46
C HIS A 100 9.62 -8.81 14.62
N GLY A 101 8.57 -8.01 14.48
CA GLY A 101 8.63 -6.55 14.63
C GLY A 101 9.55 -5.88 13.62
N LEU A 102 9.62 -6.40 12.38
CA LEU A 102 10.45 -5.88 11.31
C LEU A 102 9.65 -4.93 10.39
N PRO A 103 10.28 -3.90 9.78
CA PRO A 103 9.62 -3.09 8.77
C PRO A 103 9.60 -3.84 7.44
N SER A 104 8.42 -4.19 6.93
CA SER A 104 8.26 -4.82 5.61
C SER A 104 8.10 -3.80 4.48
N GLU A 105 7.54 -2.63 4.78
CA GLU A 105 7.22 -1.60 3.80
C GLU A 105 7.69 -0.22 4.27
N LEU A 106 8.28 0.54 3.35
CA LEU A 106 8.59 1.95 3.51
C LEU A 106 7.76 2.77 2.50
N HIS A 107 6.86 3.60 3.00
CA HIS A 107 6.21 4.61 2.17
C HIS A 107 7.07 5.87 2.16
N ILE A 108 7.42 6.36 0.98
CA ILE A 108 8.28 7.53 0.81
C ILE A 108 7.61 8.56 -0.11
N ASP A 109 7.35 9.74 0.43
CA ASP A 109 6.87 10.88 -0.33
C ASP A 109 8.07 11.69 -0.83
N LEU A 110 8.33 11.63 -2.14
CA LEU A 110 9.47 12.34 -2.74
C LEU A 110 9.26 13.86 -2.82
N THR A 111 8.00 14.30 -2.87
CA THR A 111 7.62 15.71 -2.88
C THR A 111 6.20 15.88 -2.37
N ASP A 112 5.90 17.00 -1.74
CA ASP A 112 4.54 17.43 -1.42
C ASP A 112 3.90 18.24 -2.56
N GLY A 113 4.67 18.58 -3.60
CA GLY A 113 4.20 19.24 -4.80
C GLY A 113 3.44 18.30 -5.74
N CYS A 114 2.38 18.79 -6.38
CA CYS A 114 1.60 18.05 -7.36
C CYS A 114 1.24 18.93 -8.55
N ASN A 115 1.19 18.34 -9.75
CA ASN A 115 0.72 18.97 -10.96
C ASN A 115 -0.82 18.92 -11.13
N GLU A 116 -1.52 18.25 -10.23
CA GLU A 116 -2.97 18.28 -10.07
C GLU A 116 -3.39 19.00 -8.80
N ARG A 117 -4.69 19.25 -8.66
CA ARG A 117 -5.29 19.97 -7.51
C ARG A 117 -6.54 19.25 -7.02
N CYS A 118 -6.45 17.93 -6.88
CA CYS A 118 -7.57 17.07 -6.58
C CYS A 118 -8.37 17.57 -5.37
N VAL A 119 -9.69 17.62 -5.54
CA VAL A 119 -10.60 18.20 -4.53
C VAL A 119 -10.62 17.43 -3.22
N HIS A 120 -10.34 16.12 -3.26
CA HIS A 120 -10.34 15.22 -2.12
C HIS A 120 -8.99 15.07 -1.43
N CYS A 121 -7.91 15.66 -1.98
CA CYS A 121 -6.55 15.42 -1.51
C CYS A 121 -6.40 15.76 -0.02
N TYR A 122 -5.80 14.85 0.74
CA TYR A 122 -5.50 15.06 2.15
C TYR A 122 -4.25 15.92 2.39
N LEU A 123 -3.39 16.07 1.37
CA LEU A 123 -2.27 17.01 1.43
C LEU A 123 -2.75 18.43 1.16
N PRO A 124 -2.26 19.42 1.91
CA PRO A 124 -2.50 20.82 1.63
C PRO A 124 -2.00 21.20 0.23
N LYS A 125 -2.73 22.08 -0.45
CA LYS A 125 -2.35 22.53 -1.81
C LYS A 125 -1.14 23.45 -1.77
N GLY A 126 -0.26 23.35 -2.79
CA GLY A 126 0.85 24.26 -2.98
C GLY A 126 2.15 23.84 -2.28
N GLY A 127 2.31 22.56 -2.00
CA GLY A 127 3.57 22.00 -1.52
C GLY A 127 4.74 22.28 -2.46
N THR A 128 5.91 22.54 -1.89
CA THR A 128 7.15 22.91 -2.61
C THR A 128 8.38 22.19 -2.12
N HIS A 129 8.22 21.26 -1.20
CA HIS A 129 9.33 20.49 -0.67
C HIS A 129 9.66 19.31 -1.58
N TYR A 130 10.92 18.99 -1.64
CA TYR A 130 11.46 17.84 -2.35
C TYR A 130 12.45 17.15 -1.43
N LEU A 131 12.29 15.85 -1.25
CA LEU A 131 13.18 15.06 -0.42
C LEU A 131 14.59 15.08 -1.03
N ASP A 132 15.58 15.40 -0.23
CA ASP A 132 16.99 15.35 -0.68
C ASP A 132 17.36 13.93 -1.12
N LYS A 133 17.96 13.82 -2.32
CA LYS A 133 18.36 12.52 -2.89
C LYS A 133 19.28 11.73 -1.95
N GLY A 134 20.22 12.40 -1.27
CA GLY A 134 21.13 11.73 -0.33
C GLY A 134 20.39 11.18 0.88
N VAL A 135 19.38 11.92 1.38
CA VAL A 135 18.51 11.45 2.46
C VAL A 135 17.68 10.26 1.98
N ALA A 136 17.07 10.33 0.79
CA ALA A 136 16.31 9.22 0.22
C ALA A 136 17.17 7.95 0.09
N GLN A 137 18.37 8.06 -0.47
CA GLN A 137 19.30 6.93 -0.62
C GLN A 137 19.78 6.37 0.73
N LYS A 138 20.07 7.24 1.70
CA LYS A 138 20.40 6.82 3.08
C LYS A 138 19.26 5.98 3.66
N VAL A 139 18.04 6.47 3.60
CA VAL A 139 16.86 5.79 4.19
C VAL A 139 16.57 4.48 3.48
N LEU A 140 16.64 4.43 2.15
CA LEU A 140 16.46 3.19 1.38
C LEU A 140 17.50 2.13 1.76
N LYS A 141 18.77 2.53 1.95
CA LYS A 141 19.84 1.63 2.40
C LYS A 141 19.56 1.11 3.81
N GLU A 142 19.27 2.00 4.75
CA GLU A 142 18.95 1.64 6.13
C GLU A 142 17.71 0.75 6.23
N PHE A 143 16.69 1.00 5.38
CA PHE A 143 15.50 0.16 5.28
C PHE A 143 15.85 -1.24 4.79
N ARG A 144 16.71 -1.35 3.79
CA ARG A 144 17.19 -2.65 3.33
C ARG A 144 18.04 -3.38 4.38
N GLU A 145 18.89 -2.67 5.10
CA GLU A 145 19.68 -3.21 6.22
C GLU A 145 18.78 -3.68 7.37
N ALA A 146 17.66 -3.01 7.60
CA ALA A 146 16.60 -3.44 8.53
C ALA A 146 15.71 -4.59 7.98
N GLN A 147 16.13 -5.21 6.87
CA GLN A 147 15.42 -6.31 6.17
C GLN A 147 14.11 -5.89 5.49
N GLY A 148 13.92 -4.61 5.26
CA GLY A 148 12.80 -4.10 4.48
C GLY A 148 12.79 -4.63 3.06
N ILE A 149 11.60 -4.81 2.49
CA ILE A 149 11.41 -5.47 1.19
C ILE A 149 10.68 -4.62 0.16
N THR A 150 9.71 -3.82 0.56
CA THR A 150 8.89 -3.05 -0.37
C THR A 150 9.02 -1.56 -0.11
N VAL A 151 9.31 -0.78 -1.13
CA VAL A 151 9.20 0.69 -1.09
C VAL A 151 8.03 1.15 -1.93
N LEU A 152 7.14 1.90 -1.30
CA LEU A 152 5.98 2.53 -1.93
C LEU A 152 6.30 4.00 -2.10
N VAL A 153 6.36 4.44 -3.35
CA VAL A 153 6.81 5.79 -3.71
C VAL A 153 5.64 6.65 -4.11
N SER A 154 5.49 7.77 -3.44
CA SER A 154 4.36 8.68 -3.56
C SER A 154 4.76 10.14 -3.33
N GLY A 155 3.83 10.90 -2.77
CA GLY A 155 3.89 12.31 -2.44
C GLY A 155 2.70 13.05 -3.04
N GLY A 156 2.91 14.30 -3.48
CA GLY A 156 1.93 14.94 -4.35
C GLY A 156 1.89 14.25 -5.72
N GLU A 157 2.97 14.37 -6.49
CA GLU A 157 3.25 13.56 -7.67
C GLU A 157 4.75 13.25 -7.71
N CYS A 158 5.10 12.00 -7.48
CA CYS A 158 6.49 11.57 -7.33
C CYS A 158 7.35 11.82 -8.59
N MET A 159 6.75 11.77 -9.79
CA MET A 159 7.44 12.01 -11.06
C MET A 159 7.85 13.49 -11.26
N LEU A 160 7.39 14.41 -10.41
CA LEU A 160 7.92 15.78 -10.37
C LEU A 160 9.32 15.88 -9.77
N HIS A 161 9.73 14.86 -9.01
CA HIS A 161 11.05 14.89 -8.38
C HIS A 161 12.15 14.74 -9.44
N LYS A 162 13.04 15.71 -9.54
CA LYS A 162 14.11 15.73 -10.57
C LYS A 162 15.01 14.50 -10.56
N ASP A 163 15.23 13.92 -9.38
CA ASP A 163 16.08 12.74 -9.18
C ASP A 163 15.25 11.44 -9.05
N PHE A 164 13.95 11.44 -9.43
CA PHE A 164 13.06 10.29 -9.33
C PHE A 164 13.69 9.02 -9.90
N ALA A 165 14.19 9.09 -11.13
CA ALA A 165 14.78 7.93 -11.79
C ALA A 165 16.04 7.41 -11.08
N GLU A 166 16.89 8.30 -10.57
CA GLU A 166 18.11 7.90 -9.85
C GLU A 166 17.79 7.24 -8.50
N ILE A 167 16.80 7.78 -7.77
CA ILE A 167 16.36 7.23 -6.48
C ILE A 167 15.76 5.83 -6.71
N MET A 168 14.94 5.65 -7.75
CA MET A 168 14.33 4.34 -8.05
C MET A 168 15.36 3.31 -8.52
N ARG A 169 16.33 3.69 -9.37
CA ARG A 169 17.45 2.79 -9.71
C ARG A 169 18.25 2.38 -8.50
N TYR A 170 18.46 3.31 -7.57
CA TYR A 170 19.13 2.99 -6.31
C TYR A 170 18.31 2.01 -5.45
N ALA A 171 17.01 2.21 -5.32
CA ALA A 171 16.12 1.27 -4.63
C ALA A 171 16.18 -0.13 -5.29
N LYS A 172 16.15 -0.20 -6.61
CA LYS A 172 16.26 -1.47 -7.36
C LYS A 172 17.63 -2.14 -7.14
N SER A 173 18.73 -1.36 -7.08
CA SER A 173 20.08 -1.88 -6.81
C SER A 173 20.25 -2.46 -5.40
N LEU A 174 19.32 -2.15 -4.50
CA LEU A 174 19.24 -2.71 -3.15
C LEU A 174 18.29 -3.94 -3.08
N ASP A 175 17.84 -4.47 -4.20
CA ASP A 175 16.84 -5.55 -4.28
C ASP A 175 15.51 -5.20 -3.58
N LEU A 176 15.13 -3.94 -3.58
CA LEU A 176 13.83 -3.52 -3.07
C LEU A 176 12.76 -3.68 -4.15
N ASN A 177 11.61 -4.20 -3.73
CA ASN A 177 10.41 -4.19 -4.54
C ASN A 177 9.82 -2.77 -4.56
N ILE A 178 9.43 -2.29 -5.75
CA ILE A 178 8.99 -0.91 -5.94
C ILE A 178 7.51 -0.88 -6.32
N ILE A 179 6.72 -0.09 -5.59
CA ILE A 179 5.35 0.28 -5.94
C ILE A 179 5.36 1.79 -6.20
N VAL A 180 4.80 2.23 -7.32
CA VAL A 180 4.72 3.65 -7.67
C VAL A 180 3.27 4.11 -7.61
N LEU A 181 2.99 5.16 -6.84
CA LEU A 181 1.70 5.86 -6.84
C LEU A 181 1.82 7.13 -7.67
N SER A 182 1.00 7.25 -8.70
CA SER A 182 1.07 8.38 -9.63
C SER A 182 -0.26 8.66 -10.33
N ASN A 183 -0.47 9.91 -10.71
CA ASN A 183 -1.56 10.31 -11.61
C ASN A 183 -1.22 10.04 -13.09
N LEU A 184 0.02 9.68 -13.41
CA LEU A 184 0.57 9.38 -14.74
C LEU A 184 0.47 10.51 -15.77
N THR A 185 0.06 11.71 -15.42
CA THR A 185 -0.08 12.81 -16.40
C THR A 185 1.26 13.36 -16.90
N LEU A 186 2.36 12.98 -16.25
CA LEU A 186 3.74 13.31 -16.62
C LEU A 186 4.48 12.14 -17.31
N CYS A 187 3.78 11.07 -17.62
CA CYS A 187 4.36 9.85 -18.18
C CYS A 187 4.61 10.01 -19.70
N ASP A 188 5.76 10.58 -20.04
CA ASP A 188 6.26 10.67 -21.41
C ASP A 188 6.98 9.37 -21.85
N ASP A 189 7.44 9.30 -23.10
CA ASP A 189 8.14 8.13 -23.65
C ASP A 189 9.38 7.74 -22.83
N LYS A 190 10.07 8.72 -22.24
CA LYS A 190 11.26 8.46 -21.40
C LYS A 190 10.84 7.84 -20.07
N MET A 191 9.76 8.34 -19.47
CA MET A 191 9.23 7.79 -18.21
C MET A 191 8.66 6.37 -18.44
N ILE A 192 8.00 6.13 -19.57
CA ILE A 192 7.53 4.80 -19.95
C ILE A 192 8.71 3.82 -20.07
N ALA A 193 9.75 4.22 -20.80
CA ALA A 193 10.96 3.38 -20.94
C ALA A 193 11.63 3.13 -19.58
N PHE A 194 11.66 4.13 -18.72
CA PHE A 194 12.21 4.02 -17.37
C PHE A 194 11.36 3.10 -16.46
N LEU A 195 10.05 3.24 -16.45
CA LEU A 195 9.17 2.35 -15.67
C LEU A 195 9.27 0.90 -16.13
N LYS A 196 9.45 0.69 -17.45
CA LYS A 196 9.75 -0.65 -17.99
C LYS A 196 11.11 -1.17 -17.53
N GLU A 197 12.14 -0.30 -17.46
CA GLU A 197 13.49 -0.66 -16.98
C GLU A 197 13.48 -1.13 -15.53
N ILE A 198 12.82 -0.38 -14.63
CA ILE A 198 12.80 -0.70 -13.19
C ILE A 198 11.81 -1.81 -12.84
N ASP A 199 10.89 -2.15 -13.76
CA ASP A 199 9.87 -3.18 -13.58
C ASP A 199 9.25 -3.14 -12.18
N PRO A 200 8.44 -2.12 -11.85
CA PRO A 200 7.82 -2.03 -10.54
C PRO A 200 6.82 -3.18 -10.34
N GLN A 201 6.58 -3.57 -9.10
CA GLN A 201 5.56 -4.58 -8.78
C GLN A 201 4.21 -4.21 -9.43
N PHE A 202 3.82 -2.96 -9.27
CA PHE A 202 2.76 -2.30 -10.03
C PHE A 202 2.88 -0.78 -9.93
N VAL A 203 2.24 -0.09 -10.87
CA VAL A 203 1.97 1.34 -10.77
C VAL A 203 0.51 1.49 -10.32
N ASN A 204 0.29 2.08 -9.15
CA ASN A 204 -1.02 2.38 -8.61
C ASN A 204 -1.47 3.75 -9.15
N VAL A 205 -2.44 3.73 -10.04
CA VAL A 205 -2.84 4.90 -10.84
C VAL A 205 -4.10 5.53 -10.30
N SER A 206 -4.07 6.82 -10.08
CA SER A 206 -5.25 7.60 -9.71
C SER A 206 -6.14 7.82 -10.94
N LEU A 207 -7.26 7.10 -11.04
CA LEU A 207 -8.28 7.32 -12.08
C LEU A 207 -9.66 7.39 -11.43
N TYR A 208 -10.26 8.57 -11.41
CA TYR A 208 -11.49 8.84 -10.65
C TYR A 208 -12.77 8.60 -11.43
N ALA A 209 -12.71 8.61 -12.76
CA ALA A 209 -13.78 8.30 -13.70
C ALA A 209 -13.19 8.00 -15.07
N VAL A 210 -13.89 7.24 -15.90
CA VAL A 210 -13.55 7.07 -17.33
C VAL A 210 -14.04 8.27 -18.15
N THR A 211 -15.15 8.88 -17.70
CA THR A 211 -15.73 10.10 -18.25
C THR A 211 -14.82 11.30 -17.94
N GLU A 212 -14.24 11.92 -19.00
CA GLU A 212 -13.24 13.00 -18.88
C GLU A 212 -13.74 14.18 -18.04
N SER A 213 -14.98 14.64 -18.24
CA SER A 213 -15.50 15.78 -17.50
C SER A 213 -15.60 15.54 -15.99
N VAL A 214 -15.89 14.31 -15.57
CA VAL A 214 -15.96 13.95 -14.15
C VAL A 214 -14.54 13.86 -13.54
N HIS A 215 -13.64 13.16 -14.19
CA HIS A 215 -12.25 13.05 -13.73
C HIS A 215 -11.58 14.41 -13.63
N ASP A 216 -11.65 15.21 -14.70
CA ASP A 216 -11.04 16.53 -14.77
C ASP A 216 -11.65 17.51 -13.74
N SER A 217 -12.94 17.36 -13.40
CA SER A 217 -13.56 18.15 -12.33
C SER A 217 -13.03 17.78 -10.94
N ILE A 218 -12.59 16.54 -10.74
CA ILE A 218 -11.97 16.10 -9.48
C ILE A 218 -10.51 16.55 -9.40
N THR A 219 -9.74 16.38 -10.47
CA THR A 219 -8.32 16.76 -10.52
C THR A 219 -8.10 18.27 -10.65
N GLN A 220 -9.13 19.00 -11.08
CA GLN A 220 -9.12 20.44 -11.41
C GLN A 220 -8.13 20.76 -12.55
N ILE A 221 -7.82 19.79 -13.41
CA ILE A 221 -6.89 19.93 -14.54
C ILE A 221 -7.55 19.40 -15.82
N PRO A 222 -7.96 20.27 -16.74
CA PRO A 222 -8.54 19.88 -18.02
C PRO A 222 -7.60 18.95 -18.83
N GLY A 223 -8.12 17.82 -19.29
CA GLY A 223 -7.39 16.82 -20.07
C GLY A 223 -6.53 15.87 -19.26
N SER A 224 -6.57 15.92 -17.93
CA SER A 224 -5.85 14.96 -17.07
C SER A 224 -6.32 13.52 -17.31
N CYS A 225 -7.63 13.29 -17.38
CA CYS A 225 -8.22 11.99 -17.68
C CYS A 225 -7.64 11.36 -18.96
N ARG A 226 -7.58 12.14 -20.02
CA ARG A 226 -7.06 11.68 -21.31
C ARG A 226 -5.59 11.28 -21.24
N LYS A 227 -4.77 12.08 -20.53
CA LYS A 227 -3.36 11.78 -20.33
C LYS A 227 -3.17 10.52 -19.51
N THR A 228 -3.86 10.39 -18.38
CA THR A 228 -3.81 9.22 -17.50
C THR A 228 -4.23 7.95 -18.25
N LYS A 229 -5.35 7.97 -18.98
CA LYS A 229 -5.81 6.81 -19.78
C LYS A 229 -4.80 6.42 -20.87
N ALA A 230 -4.25 7.42 -21.60
CA ALA A 230 -3.24 7.16 -22.62
C ALA A 230 -1.97 6.53 -22.02
N ALA A 231 -1.52 7.01 -20.85
CA ALA A 231 -0.37 6.45 -20.16
C ALA A 231 -0.63 5.01 -19.68
N ILE A 232 -1.84 4.72 -19.15
CA ILE A 232 -2.24 3.35 -18.79
C ILE A 232 -2.13 2.42 -19.99
N ASP A 233 -2.69 2.80 -21.15
CA ASP A 233 -2.70 1.96 -22.34
C ASP A 233 -1.25 1.67 -22.84
N VAL A 234 -0.38 2.68 -22.83
CA VAL A 234 1.02 2.51 -23.29
C VAL A 234 1.84 1.69 -22.30
N LEU A 235 1.69 1.93 -20.98
CA LEU A 235 2.40 1.17 -19.96
C LEU A 235 2.00 -0.31 -19.97
N GLN A 236 0.70 -0.61 -20.12
CA GLN A 236 0.24 -1.99 -20.28
C GLN A 236 0.82 -2.65 -21.52
N ALA A 237 0.81 -1.95 -22.66
CA ALA A 237 1.44 -2.45 -23.89
C ALA A 237 2.95 -2.69 -23.72
N ALA A 238 3.61 -1.93 -22.82
CA ALA A 238 5.02 -2.12 -22.46
C ALA A 238 5.25 -3.25 -21.44
N GLY A 239 4.19 -3.89 -20.93
CA GLY A 239 4.23 -4.97 -19.93
C GLY A 239 4.32 -4.50 -18.48
N VAL A 240 4.16 -3.20 -18.20
CA VAL A 240 4.14 -2.67 -16.84
C VAL A 240 2.79 -2.98 -16.19
N HIS A 241 2.83 -3.50 -14.97
CA HIS A 241 1.61 -3.81 -14.23
C HIS A 241 0.95 -2.54 -13.70
N ILE A 242 -0.35 -2.42 -13.94
CA ILE A 242 -1.18 -1.30 -13.52
C ILE A 242 -2.22 -1.78 -12.53
N ARG A 243 -2.50 -0.94 -11.53
CA ARG A 243 -3.62 -1.05 -10.61
C ARG A 243 -4.31 0.30 -10.57
N ILE A 244 -5.61 0.35 -10.65
CA ILE A 244 -6.38 1.59 -10.59
C ILE A 244 -6.85 1.81 -9.15
N ALA A 245 -6.59 3.00 -8.59
CA ALA A 245 -7.07 3.41 -7.29
C ALA A 245 -8.07 4.56 -7.42
N THR A 246 -9.26 4.36 -6.86
CA THR A 246 -10.35 5.33 -6.94
C THR A 246 -11.03 5.49 -5.58
N PRO A 247 -10.83 6.62 -4.88
CA PRO A 247 -11.75 7.03 -3.83
C PRO A 247 -13.05 7.53 -4.46
N PHE A 248 -14.17 6.95 -4.05
CA PHE A 248 -15.49 7.41 -4.45
C PHE A 248 -15.97 8.54 -3.54
N MET A 249 -16.45 9.60 -4.16
CA MET A 249 -16.89 10.84 -3.53
C MET A 249 -18.14 11.37 -4.23
N HIS A 250 -18.62 12.53 -3.81
CA HIS A 250 -19.83 13.15 -4.37
C HIS A 250 -19.80 13.24 -5.90
N GLU A 251 -18.67 13.62 -6.49
CA GLU A 251 -18.52 13.88 -7.92
C GLU A 251 -18.55 12.61 -8.79
N ASN A 252 -18.01 11.49 -8.29
CA ASN A 252 -17.89 10.24 -9.07
C ASN A 252 -18.69 9.06 -8.54
N LYS A 253 -19.62 9.28 -7.63
CA LYS A 253 -20.46 8.20 -7.04
C LYS A 253 -21.22 7.36 -8.09
N GLY A 254 -21.49 7.92 -9.26
CA GLY A 254 -22.14 7.21 -10.38
C GLY A 254 -21.17 6.47 -11.31
N CYS A 255 -19.85 6.51 -11.08
CA CYS A 255 -18.85 6.02 -12.01
C CYS A 255 -18.35 4.59 -11.70
N VAL A 256 -18.97 3.87 -10.75
CA VAL A 256 -18.51 2.54 -10.32
C VAL A 256 -18.50 1.55 -11.48
N GLU A 257 -19.61 1.43 -12.22
CA GLU A 257 -19.71 0.44 -13.30
C GLU A 257 -18.77 0.78 -14.47
N GLU A 258 -18.67 2.07 -14.88
CA GLU A 258 -17.75 2.44 -15.95
C GLU A 258 -16.29 2.13 -15.60
N LEU A 259 -15.89 2.30 -14.33
CA LEU A 259 -14.54 1.97 -13.85
C LEU A 259 -14.33 0.46 -13.76
N LYS A 260 -15.34 -0.31 -13.33
CA LYS A 260 -15.30 -1.79 -13.34
C LYS A 260 -15.12 -2.31 -14.76
N GLU A 261 -15.92 -1.82 -15.70
CA GLU A 261 -15.85 -2.23 -17.11
C GLU A 261 -14.50 -1.83 -17.73
N TYR A 262 -14.01 -0.62 -17.45
CA TYR A 262 -12.71 -0.14 -17.92
C TYR A 262 -11.56 -0.99 -17.39
N ALA A 263 -11.58 -1.31 -16.10
CA ALA A 263 -10.57 -2.14 -15.45
C ALA A 263 -10.63 -3.60 -15.97
N ALA A 264 -11.82 -4.17 -16.07
CA ALA A 264 -12.02 -5.53 -16.59
C ALA A 264 -11.56 -5.68 -18.04
N ALA A 265 -11.89 -4.72 -18.92
CA ALA A 265 -11.46 -4.72 -20.32
C ALA A 265 -9.93 -4.66 -20.49
N ARG A 266 -9.21 -4.21 -19.48
CA ARG A 266 -7.75 -4.11 -19.43
C ARG A 266 -7.07 -5.14 -18.55
N HIS A 267 -7.84 -6.02 -17.91
CA HIS A 267 -7.35 -7.00 -16.94
C HIS A 267 -6.52 -6.34 -15.83
N VAL A 268 -6.93 -5.16 -15.35
CA VAL A 268 -6.30 -4.47 -14.23
C VAL A 268 -7.20 -4.51 -13.00
N HIS A 269 -6.58 -4.49 -11.82
CA HIS A 269 -7.31 -4.47 -10.56
C HIS A 269 -7.82 -3.05 -10.26
N LEU A 270 -9.10 -2.93 -9.85
CA LEU A 270 -9.70 -1.70 -9.35
C LEU A 270 -9.74 -1.74 -7.82
N VAL A 271 -9.03 -0.81 -7.18
CA VAL A 271 -9.12 -0.57 -5.74
C VAL A 271 -10.08 0.58 -5.50
N ALA A 272 -11.18 0.28 -4.88
CA ALA A 272 -12.23 1.25 -4.56
C ALA A 272 -12.25 1.53 -3.06
N ASP A 273 -12.34 2.79 -2.69
CA ASP A 273 -12.63 3.24 -1.32
C ASP A 273 -13.76 4.28 -1.36
N SER A 274 -14.43 4.49 -0.25
CA SER A 274 -15.51 5.47 -0.10
C SER A 274 -15.22 6.48 1.01
N GLU A 275 -13.96 6.55 1.46
CA GLU A 275 -13.58 7.40 2.60
C GLU A 275 -12.67 8.54 2.14
N ILE A 276 -13.06 9.78 2.40
CA ILE A 276 -12.21 10.97 2.29
C ILE A 276 -11.72 11.33 3.70
N PHE A 277 -10.41 11.40 3.85
CA PHE A 277 -9.78 11.78 5.12
C PHE A 277 -9.59 13.30 5.19
N GLY A 278 -9.72 13.87 6.40
CA GLY A 278 -9.40 15.27 6.64
C GLY A 278 -7.95 15.61 6.30
N GLN A 279 -7.72 16.85 5.88
CA GLN A 279 -6.39 17.31 5.48
C GLN A 279 -5.41 17.34 6.66
N THR A 280 -4.12 17.16 6.36
CA THR A 280 -3.06 17.09 7.37
C THR A 280 -2.85 18.41 8.13
N ASP A 281 -3.35 19.52 7.60
CA ASP A 281 -3.36 20.85 8.22
C ASP A 281 -4.62 21.14 9.05
N HIS A 282 -5.49 20.15 9.22
CA HIS A 282 -6.78 20.23 9.92
C HIS A 282 -7.84 21.11 9.24
N SER A 283 -7.63 21.58 8.01
CA SER A 283 -8.60 22.44 7.33
C SER A 283 -9.91 21.73 6.99
N CYS A 284 -9.87 20.42 6.80
CA CYS A 284 -11.02 19.58 6.43
C CYS A 284 -11.86 20.09 5.24
N ALA A 285 -11.34 21.03 4.44
CA ALA A 285 -12.06 21.61 3.31
C ALA A 285 -12.44 20.56 2.25
N ASN A 286 -11.59 19.53 2.09
CA ASN A 286 -11.81 18.43 1.18
C ASN A 286 -12.98 17.50 1.58
N GLN A 287 -13.42 17.54 2.82
CA GLN A 287 -14.53 16.71 3.32
C GLN A 287 -15.89 17.12 2.78
N SER A 288 -16.02 18.35 2.24
CA SER A 288 -17.22 18.76 1.50
C SER A 288 -17.48 17.90 0.25
N HIS A 289 -16.48 17.18 -0.24
CA HIS A 289 -16.55 16.24 -1.35
C HIS A 289 -16.84 14.79 -0.92
N ALA A 290 -16.81 14.50 0.40
CA ALA A 290 -17.16 13.19 0.91
C ALA A 290 -18.64 12.87 0.61
N LEU A 291 -18.94 11.58 0.44
CA LEU A 291 -20.31 11.12 0.27
C LEU A 291 -21.17 11.50 1.49
N SER A 292 -22.36 12.02 1.25
CA SER A 292 -23.39 12.09 2.29
C SER A 292 -23.80 10.68 2.70
N MET A 293 -24.39 10.51 3.88
CA MET A 293 -24.84 9.18 4.34
C MET A 293 -25.84 8.53 3.40
N GLN A 294 -26.67 9.31 2.72
CA GLN A 294 -27.63 8.80 1.72
C GLN A 294 -26.91 8.32 0.46
N GLU A 295 -25.93 9.05 -0.03
CA GLU A 295 -25.13 8.65 -1.20
C GLU A 295 -24.28 7.43 -0.88
N LEU A 296 -23.68 7.39 0.32
CA LEU A 296 -22.92 6.23 0.79
C LEU A 296 -23.81 4.99 0.90
N GLU A 297 -25.03 5.12 1.43
CA GLU A 297 -25.99 4.01 1.53
C GLU A 297 -26.35 3.45 0.15
N LEU A 298 -26.64 4.33 -0.80
CA LEU A 298 -26.93 3.93 -2.18
C LEU A 298 -25.73 3.24 -2.83
N LEU A 299 -24.54 3.82 -2.70
CA LEU A 299 -23.31 3.26 -3.26
C LEU A 299 -23.04 1.85 -2.72
N LEU A 300 -23.04 1.68 -1.40
CA LEU A 300 -22.77 0.41 -0.74
C LEU A 300 -23.83 -0.66 -1.05
N SER A 301 -25.10 -0.27 -1.07
CA SER A 301 -26.19 -1.21 -1.33
C SER A 301 -26.21 -1.70 -2.78
N SER A 302 -25.84 -0.82 -3.73
CA SER A 302 -25.83 -1.13 -5.16
C SER A 302 -24.58 -1.89 -5.61
N HIS A 303 -23.45 -1.75 -4.88
CA HIS A 303 -22.14 -2.28 -5.29
C HIS A 303 -21.49 -3.07 -4.15
N LYS A 304 -22.24 -3.98 -3.51
CA LYS A 304 -21.74 -4.84 -2.42
C LYS A 304 -20.53 -5.67 -2.83
N ASP A 305 -20.41 -6.02 -4.08
CA ASP A 305 -19.27 -6.73 -4.68
C ASP A 305 -17.97 -5.93 -4.67
N VAL A 306 -18.07 -4.61 -4.73
CA VAL A 306 -16.93 -3.68 -4.72
C VAL A 306 -16.56 -3.23 -3.31
N PHE A 307 -17.58 -2.91 -2.48
CA PHE A 307 -17.39 -2.29 -1.17
C PHE A 307 -17.67 -3.23 0.01
N GLY A 308 -18.00 -4.49 -0.25
CA GLY A 308 -18.33 -5.49 0.76
C GLY A 308 -17.16 -5.79 1.68
N LYS A 309 -17.01 -5.00 2.72
CA LYS A 309 -16.06 -5.28 3.81
C LYS A 309 -16.79 -6.13 4.85
N GLY A 310 -16.32 -7.34 5.07
CA GLY A 310 -16.86 -8.22 6.10
C GLY A 310 -16.76 -7.60 7.50
N ARG A 311 -17.45 -8.21 8.46
CA ARG A 311 -17.30 -7.90 9.88
C ARG A 311 -15.83 -8.05 10.26
N ILE A 312 -15.29 -7.06 10.96
CA ILE A 312 -13.91 -7.12 11.49
C ILE A 312 -13.91 -8.20 12.59
N GLU A 313 -13.30 -9.36 12.31
CA GLU A 313 -13.34 -10.46 13.26
C GLU A 313 -12.60 -10.15 14.57
N SER A 314 -13.26 -10.46 15.60
CA SER A 314 -13.07 -10.76 17.02
C SER A 314 -11.99 -10.03 17.83
N GLU A 315 -10.70 -10.12 17.58
CA GLU A 315 -9.70 -9.60 18.54
C GLU A 315 -9.69 -8.07 18.63
N ARG A 316 -9.87 -7.38 17.49
CA ARG A 316 -9.94 -5.90 17.43
C ARG A 316 -11.20 -5.33 18.10
N CYS A 317 -12.18 -6.15 18.38
CA CYS A 317 -13.39 -5.75 19.11
C CYS A 317 -13.22 -5.74 20.61
N LEU A 318 -12.15 -6.36 21.13
CA LEU A 318 -11.88 -6.39 22.57
C LEU A 318 -11.25 -5.08 23.05
N CYS A 319 -11.59 -4.65 24.24
CA CYS A 319 -11.08 -3.38 24.76
C CYS A 319 -9.55 -3.39 24.95
N ASP A 320 -8.95 -4.55 25.17
CA ASP A 320 -7.51 -4.75 25.28
C ASP A 320 -6.77 -5.02 23.96
N ALA A 321 -7.50 -5.19 22.87
CA ALA A 321 -6.90 -5.37 21.55
C ALA A 321 -6.31 -4.06 21.02
N LYS A 322 -5.30 -4.15 20.15
CA LYS A 322 -4.71 -3.00 19.46
C LYS A 322 -5.77 -2.27 18.62
N VAL A 323 -5.65 -0.95 18.57
CA VAL A 323 -6.61 -0.10 17.86
C VAL A 323 -6.55 -0.31 16.34
N CYS A 324 -5.35 -0.47 15.79
CA CYS A 324 -5.03 -0.75 14.39
C CYS A 324 -3.57 -1.20 14.29
N ASP A 325 -3.09 -1.39 13.06
CA ASP A 325 -1.72 -1.81 12.76
C ASP A 325 -0.74 -0.61 12.64
N ILE A 326 -1.03 0.49 13.33
CA ILE A 326 -0.20 1.72 13.29
C ILE A 326 1.24 1.43 13.70
N GLY A 327 2.18 1.75 12.80
CA GLY A 327 3.59 1.50 12.99
C GLY A 327 4.00 0.02 12.97
N GLU A 328 3.13 -0.88 12.53
CA GLU A 328 3.45 -2.30 12.35
C GLU A 328 3.64 -2.61 10.87
N GLY A 329 4.79 -3.19 10.53
CA GLY A 329 5.16 -3.51 9.16
C GLY A 329 5.51 -2.31 8.27
N ARG A 330 4.93 -1.13 8.50
CA ARG A 330 5.10 0.06 7.67
C ARG A 330 5.70 1.25 8.41
N LEU A 331 6.57 1.99 7.72
CA LEU A 331 7.10 3.29 8.12
C LEU A 331 6.90 4.29 6.97
N ASN A 332 6.66 5.56 7.30
CA ASN A 332 6.43 6.60 6.29
C ASN A 332 7.47 7.70 6.45
N LEU A 333 7.93 8.24 5.32
CA LEU A 333 8.87 9.35 5.22
C LEU A 333 8.30 10.41 4.28
N ASP A 334 8.23 11.66 4.73
CA ASP A 334 7.76 12.76 3.89
C ASP A 334 8.88 13.49 3.12
N ALA A 335 8.47 14.45 2.31
CA ALA A 335 9.37 15.29 1.49
C ALA A 335 10.32 16.19 2.31
N GLU A 336 10.08 16.39 3.60
CA GLU A 336 10.97 17.11 4.52
C GLU A 336 11.91 16.18 5.29
N GLY A 337 11.83 14.88 5.04
CA GLY A 337 12.62 13.86 5.73
C GLY A 337 12.11 13.52 7.13
N LYS A 338 10.83 13.74 7.43
CA LYS A 338 10.22 13.37 8.71
C LYS A 338 9.60 12.00 8.64
N TYR A 339 9.80 11.20 9.68
CA TYR A 339 9.18 9.90 9.82
C TYR A 339 7.82 9.96 10.51
N TYR A 340 6.87 9.19 9.98
CA TYR A 340 5.51 9.05 10.49
C TYR A 340 5.10 7.58 10.65
N PRO A 341 4.16 7.27 11.54
CA PRO A 341 3.75 5.89 11.80
C PRO A 341 2.80 5.31 10.75
N CYS A 342 2.11 6.17 9.98
CA CYS A 342 1.20 5.77 8.91
C CYS A 342 0.92 6.93 7.95
N ASP A 343 0.40 6.64 6.76
CA ASP A 343 0.12 7.62 5.71
C ASP A 343 -0.80 8.73 6.21
N GLY A 344 -0.47 9.97 5.91
CA GLY A 344 -1.28 11.14 6.27
C GLY A 344 -1.30 11.50 7.75
N PHE A 345 -0.57 10.81 8.65
CA PHE A 345 -0.54 11.16 10.07
C PHE A 345 0.59 12.14 10.41
N HIS A 346 0.62 13.28 9.72
CA HIS A 346 1.66 14.30 9.87
C HIS A 346 1.68 14.96 11.26
N GLY A 347 0.63 14.79 12.07
CA GLY A 347 0.62 15.22 13.47
C GLY A 347 1.44 14.34 14.43
N ALA A 348 1.94 13.20 13.97
CA ALA A 348 2.69 12.25 14.79
C ALA A 348 4.10 12.04 14.26
N ILE A 349 4.93 13.10 14.23
CA ILE A 349 6.35 12.97 13.88
C ILE A 349 7.05 12.06 14.89
N ILE A 350 7.68 10.99 14.40
CA ILE A 350 8.36 9.99 15.22
C ILE A 350 9.88 9.99 15.04
N GLY A 351 10.40 10.75 14.09
CA GLY A 351 11.83 10.90 13.82
C GLY A 351 12.14 11.84 12.67
N ASP A 352 13.42 12.06 12.42
CA ASP A 352 13.97 12.96 11.40
C ASP A 352 15.13 12.23 10.68
N ALA A 353 14.95 11.88 9.40
CA ALA A 353 15.92 11.11 8.63
C ALA A 353 17.27 11.80 8.44
N GLN A 354 17.34 13.12 8.67
CA GLN A 354 18.63 13.85 8.66
C GLN A 354 19.44 13.63 9.94
N LYS A 355 18.80 13.20 11.03
CA LYS A 355 19.41 13.08 12.36
C LYS A 355 19.43 11.65 12.88
N ASP A 356 18.35 10.93 12.61
CA ASP A 356 18.07 9.62 13.17
C ASP A 356 18.38 8.51 12.14
N SER A 357 18.77 7.33 12.59
CA SER A 357 18.72 6.14 11.74
C SER A 357 17.30 5.59 11.65
N LEU A 358 16.98 4.93 10.55
CA LEU A 358 15.66 4.28 10.39
C LEU A 358 15.41 3.28 11.52
N TRP A 359 16.44 2.53 11.94
CA TRP A 359 16.31 1.52 13.00
C TRP A 359 16.04 2.14 14.38
N ASP A 360 16.68 3.29 14.70
CA ASP A 360 16.43 4.01 15.95
C ASP A 360 14.99 4.53 15.99
N VAL A 361 14.46 5.01 14.87
CA VAL A 361 13.07 5.44 14.76
C VAL A 361 12.12 4.24 14.88
N TRP A 362 12.42 3.14 14.16
CA TRP A 362 11.62 1.93 14.16
C TRP A 362 11.47 1.28 15.54
N THR A 363 12.55 1.26 16.29
CA THR A 363 12.60 0.71 17.67
C THR A 363 12.35 1.77 18.74
N GLY A 364 12.18 3.02 18.33
CA GLY A 364 12.12 4.19 19.20
C GLY A 364 10.87 4.26 20.08
N LYS A 365 11.01 4.98 21.20
CA LYS A 365 9.93 5.15 22.18
C LYS A 365 8.67 5.82 21.61
N ALA A 366 8.85 6.73 20.63
CA ALA A 366 7.72 7.45 20.02
C ALA A 366 6.80 6.46 19.27
N LEU A 367 7.37 5.64 18.39
CA LEU A 367 6.61 4.65 17.64
C LEU A 367 6.05 3.55 18.54
N ASN A 368 6.81 3.09 19.53
CA ASN A 368 6.35 2.06 20.45
C ASN A 368 5.15 2.51 21.32
N LYS A 369 5.05 3.80 21.66
CA LYS A 369 3.84 4.35 22.31
C LYS A 369 2.61 4.25 21.43
N LEU A 370 2.75 4.48 20.12
CA LEU A 370 1.64 4.37 19.17
C LEU A 370 1.24 2.90 18.93
N ARG A 371 2.21 2.00 18.81
CA ARG A 371 1.97 0.54 18.73
C ARG A 371 1.26 -0.03 19.94
N ALA A 372 1.43 0.59 21.10
CA ALA A 372 0.81 0.16 22.36
C ALA A 372 -0.64 0.62 22.51
N LEU A 373 -1.16 1.48 21.60
CA LEU A 373 -2.53 1.98 21.68
C LEU A 373 -3.56 0.86 21.59
N LYS A 374 -4.48 0.86 22.52
CA LYS A 374 -5.56 -0.12 22.63
C LYS A 374 -6.92 0.53 22.49
N ASN A 375 -7.90 -0.26 22.18
CA ASN A 375 -9.28 0.21 22.03
C ASN A 375 -9.79 0.95 23.25
N ARG A 376 -9.41 0.54 24.47
CA ARG A 376 -9.79 1.19 25.73
C ARG A 376 -9.25 2.62 25.88
N ASP A 377 -8.19 2.99 25.16
CA ASP A 377 -7.59 4.32 25.24
C ASP A 377 -8.43 5.38 24.51
N PHE A 378 -9.42 4.95 23.74
CA PHE A 378 -10.26 5.81 22.89
C PHE A 378 -11.64 6.10 23.48
N GLY A 379 -11.74 6.29 24.79
CA GLY A 379 -12.93 6.78 25.45
C GLY A 379 -14.21 6.01 25.10
N SER A 380 -15.20 6.68 24.50
CA SER A 380 -16.48 6.08 24.12
C SER A 380 -16.38 4.94 23.09
N CYS A 381 -15.28 4.85 22.35
CA CYS A 381 -15.04 3.75 21.41
C CYS A 381 -14.80 2.42 22.13
N ALA A 382 -14.29 2.44 23.35
CA ALA A 382 -14.00 1.23 24.13
C ALA A 382 -15.25 0.37 24.41
N SER A 383 -16.41 1.02 24.61
CA SER A 383 -17.69 0.36 24.87
C SER A 383 -18.70 0.49 23.73
N CYS A 384 -18.26 0.88 22.54
CA CYS A 384 -19.15 1.10 21.39
C CYS A 384 -19.74 -0.21 20.89
N ALA A 385 -21.08 -0.24 20.74
CA ALA A 385 -21.80 -1.41 20.22
C ALA A 385 -21.48 -1.75 18.76
N ASP A 386 -21.01 -0.75 17.98
CA ASP A 386 -20.63 -0.90 16.57
C ASP A 386 -19.17 -1.27 16.38
N ARG A 387 -18.47 -1.60 17.48
CA ARG A 387 -17.02 -1.85 17.49
C ARG A 387 -16.59 -2.96 16.52
N ALA A 388 -17.40 -4.00 16.37
CA ALA A 388 -17.15 -5.12 15.47
C ALA A 388 -17.14 -4.73 13.98
N TRP A 389 -17.56 -3.51 13.66
CA TRP A 389 -17.67 -2.95 12.30
C TRP A 389 -16.76 -1.75 12.08
N CYS A 390 -16.01 -1.34 13.13
CA CYS A 390 -15.22 -0.12 13.13
C CYS A 390 -13.74 -0.37 13.37
N LYS A 391 -12.90 0.10 12.46
CA LYS A 391 -11.48 0.34 12.73
C LYS A 391 -11.36 1.78 13.23
N VAL A 392 -11.07 2.01 14.51
CA VAL A 392 -10.72 3.35 14.99
C VAL A 392 -9.40 3.76 14.31
N CYS A 393 -9.40 4.93 13.71
CA CYS A 393 -8.24 5.47 13.02
C CYS A 393 -7.70 6.69 13.76
N PRO A 394 -6.57 6.57 14.49
CA PRO A 394 -5.95 7.68 15.20
C PRO A 394 -5.57 8.85 14.27
N MET A 395 -5.10 8.55 13.07
CA MET A 395 -4.76 9.53 12.05
C MET A 395 -5.98 10.35 11.64
N ARG A 396 -7.08 9.67 11.24
CA ARG A 396 -8.31 10.35 10.86
C ARG A 396 -8.86 11.22 11.98
N ASN A 397 -8.91 10.67 13.18
CA ASN A 397 -9.33 11.42 14.35
C ASN A 397 -8.50 12.70 14.52
N TYR A 398 -7.18 12.58 14.42
CA TYR A 398 -6.29 13.73 14.57
C TYR A 398 -6.51 14.78 13.46
N ASN A 399 -6.55 14.36 12.21
CA ASN A 399 -6.71 15.26 11.06
C ASN A 399 -8.06 16.00 11.11
N GLU A 400 -9.13 15.34 11.57
CA GLU A 400 -10.48 15.91 11.57
C GLU A 400 -10.83 16.67 12.86
N THR A 401 -10.14 16.38 13.98
CA THR A 401 -10.50 16.97 15.30
C THR A 401 -9.33 17.65 16.01
N GLY A 402 -8.11 17.51 15.52
CA GLY A 402 -6.90 17.95 16.23
C GLY A 402 -6.48 17.04 17.38
N ASN A 403 -7.21 15.94 17.66
CA ASN A 403 -6.91 15.03 18.75
C ASN A 403 -7.19 13.57 18.34
N MET A 404 -6.16 12.73 18.34
CA MET A 404 -6.27 11.33 17.92
C MET A 404 -7.25 10.49 18.77
N PHE A 405 -7.58 10.90 19.98
CA PHE A 405 -8.48 10.20 20.89
C PHE A 405 -9.95 10.63 20.76
N ILE A 406 -10.23 11.68 20.00
CA ILE A 406 -11.59 12.15 19.72
C ILE A 406 -12.02 11.57 18.37
N HIS A 407 -13.11 10.79 18.36
CA HIS A 407 -13.59 10.15 17.14
C HIS A 407 -14.14 11.15 16.11
N ALA A 408 -13.81 10.93 14.86
CA ALA A 408 -14.35 11.67 13.72
C ALA A 408 -15.85 11.32 13.53
N PRO A 409 -16.78 12.30 13.54
CA PRO A 409 -18.23 12.03 13.52
C PRO A 409 -18.69 11.23 12.30
N TRP A 410 -18.22 11.59 11.11
CA TRP A 410 -18.54 10.90 9.86
C TRP A 410 -18.25 9.39 9.93
N ARG A 411 -17.12 9.02 10.55
CA ARG A 411 -16.74 7.61 10.71
C ARG A 411 -17.74 6.80 11.52
N CYS A 412 -18.28 7.39 12.58
CA CYS A 412 -19.27 6.71 13.41
C CYS A 412 -20.58 6.47 12.66
N GLU A 413 -21.04 7.44 11.88
CA GLU A 413 -22.26 7.33 11.07
C GLU A 413 -22.07 6.30 9.94
N ALA A 414 -20.95 6.37 9.21
CA ALA A 414 -20.61 5.40 8.19
C ALA A 414 -20.52 3.97 8.76
N THR A 415 -19.92 3.78 9.94
CA THR A 415 -19.84 2.45 10.59
C THR A 415 -21.22 1.87 10.87
N ARG A 416 -22.17 2.68 11.40
CA ARG A 416 -23.55 2.23 11.65
C ARG A 416 -24.25 1.84 10.34
N LEU A 417 -23.97 2.58 9.27
CA LEU A 417 -24.50 2.30 7.96
C LEU A 417 -23.91 0.98 7.39
N TYR A 418 -22.59 0.79 7.47
CA TYR A 418 -21.94 -0.47 7.08
C TYR A 418 -22.53 -1.66 7.84
N ARG A 419 -22.67 -1.55 9.17
CA ARG A 419 -23.29 -2.56 9.99
C ARG A 419 -24.70 -2.90 9.47
N ARG A 420 -25.55 -1.91 9.25
CA ARG A 420 -26.92 -2.11 8.77
C ARG A 420 -26.99 -2.82 7.41
N ILE A 421 -26.05 -2.52 6.51
CA ILE A 421 -26.06 -3.06 5.14
C ILE A 421 -25.45 -4.48 5.09
N PHE A 422 -24.43 -4.75 5.91
CA PHE A 422 -23.63 -5.98 5.81
C PHE A 422 -23.80 -6.94 7.00
N GLU A 423 -24.53 -6.57 8.06
CA GLU A 423 -24.83 -7.45 9.21
C GLU A 423 -25.97 -8.45 8.87
N GLU A 424 -26.14 -8.88 7.68
CA GLU A 424 -27.19 -9.82 7.31
C GLU A 424 -26.74 -11.28 7.42
N LYS A 425 -27.47 -12.27 8.20
CA LYS A 425 -28.84 -12.73 8.40
C LYS A 425 -28.93 -14.21 8.14
#